data_8a6b7c6ae1da9099152f3713d254e4de
#
_entry.id   8a6b7c6ae1da9099152f3713d254e4de
#
_cell.length_a   1.000
_cell.length_b   1.000
_cell.length_c   1.000
_cell.angle_alpha   90.00
_cell.angle_beta   90.00
_cell.angle_gamma   90.00
#
_symmetry.space_group_name_H-M   'P 1'
#
loop_
_entity.id
_entity.type
_entity.pdbx_description
1 polymer ?
#
loop_
_entity_poly.entity_id
_entity_poly.type
_entity_poly.pdbx_seq_one_letter_code
_entity_poly.pdbx_strand_id
1 'polypeptide(L)'
;MDCLVSFSSLSVLKNYVRPEIDDSFDIEIINGKHPVIESQLPIDKPYIPNSIYLNKKNQQIIMITGPNMSGKSAILRQTAIICLLAQIGCFVPAEKLKMGIIDKIFTRVGASDNISMGESTFMVEMNETALILNNISERSLILLDEIGRGTSTYDGISIAWAISEYLHQHHSKPKTLFATHYHELNQMKDSFERIKNFNVSIKEENNQILFLRKLIPGSSEHSFGIHVAKMAGMPKDVLNKANDMLRQLEQSRSSKELIVNEISPQLEFFNISDPILEELKNDLENLNLDELTPIEALLKLNELKRKINN
;
A
#
# COMPACT_ATOMS: atom_id res chain seq x y z
N MET A 1 6.03 1.64 -40.73
CA MET A 1 6.89 0.46 -41.04
C MET A 1 7.99 0.31 -39.99
N ASP A 2 8.78 1.32 -39.69
CA ASP A 2 9.94 1.25 -38.79
C ASP A 2 9.57 0.73 -37.37
N CYS A 3 8.52 1.28 -36.75
CA CYS A 3 8.03 0.81 -35.48
C CYS A 3 7.65 -0.68 -35.48
N LEU A 4 6.98 -1.16 -36.53
CA LEU A 4 6.59 -2.58 -36.65
C LEU A 4 7.79 -3.50 -36.81
N VAL A 5 8.81 -3.06 -37.54
CA VAL A 5 10.07 -3.80 -37.68
C VAL A 5 10.77 -3.87 -36.32
N SER A 6 10.82 -2.75 -35.59
CA SER A 6 11.41 -2.70 -34.25
C SER A 6 10.68 -3.64 -33.29
N PHE A 7 9.34 -3.62 -33.27
CA PHE A 7 8.54 -4.51 -32.42
C PHE A 7 8.74 -5.99 -32.76
N SER A 8 8.77 -6.31 -34.06
CA SER A 8 9.03 -7.67 -34.54
C SER A 8 10.41 -8.17 -34.12
N SER A 9 11.46 -7.35 -34.37
CA SER A 9 12.82 -7.69 -33.99
C SER A 9 12.98 -7.90 -32.48
N LEU A 10 12.40 -7.00 -31.68
CA LEU A 10 12.40 -7.12 -30.22
C LEU A 10 11.69 -8.38 -29.74
N SER A 11 10.52 -8.67 -30.34
CA SER A 11 9.70 -9.83 -29.96
C SER A 11 10.41 -11.15 -30.23
N VAL A 12 11.08 -11.28 -31.36
CA VAL A 12 11.89 -12.45 -31.69
C VAL A 12 13.10 -12.57 -30.77
N LEU A 13 13.85 -11.47 -30.59
CA LEU A 13 15.09 -11.46 -29.81
C LEU A 13 14.83 -11.82 -28.34
N LYS A 14 13.71 -11.35 -27.77
CA LYS A 14 13.36 -11.49 -26.35
C LYS A 14 12.34 -12.58 -26.07
N ASN A 15 11.90 -13.35 -27.08
CA ASN A 15 10.86 -14.36 -26.97
C ASN A 15 9.58 -13.82 -26.33
N TYR A 16 9.13 -12.63 -26.76
CA TYR A 16 7.87 -12.05 -26.31
C TYR A 16 6.69 -12.78 -26.94
N VAL A 17 5.57 -12.84 -26.24
CA VAL A 17 4.36 -13.54 -26.71
C VAL A 17 3.32 -12.57 -27.25
N ARG A 18 2.50 -13.05 -28.17
CA ARG A 18 1.38 -12.28 -28.71
C ARG A 18 0.30 -12.12 -27.65
N PRO A 19 -0.12 -10.87 -27.32
CA PRO A 19 -1.23 -10.64 -26.40
C PRO A 19 -2.58 -10.99 -27.05
N GLU A 20 -3.54 -11.46 -26.21
CA GLU A 20 -4.93 -11.55 -26.55
C GLU A 20 -5.66 -10.32 -26.01
N ILE A 21 -6.25 -9.52 -26.90
CA ILE A 21 -7.03 -8.33 -26.50
C ILE A 21 -8.49 -8.57 -26.88
N ASP A 22 -9.39 -8.34 -25.92
CA ASP A 22 -10.83 -8.51 -26.09
C ASP A 22 -11.62 -7.29 -25.53
N ASP A 23 -12.95 -7.35 -25.56
CA ASP A 23 -13.82 -6.29 -25.04
C ASP A 23 -14.11 -6.41 -23.54
N SER A 24 -13.52 -7.38 -22.85
CA SER A 24 -13.68 -7.56 -21.40
C SER A 24 -13.08 -6.39 -20.60
N PHE A 25 -13.24 -6.44 -19.28
CA PHE A 25 -12.57 -5.54 -18.35
C PHE A 25 -11.43 -6.22 -17.60
N ASP A 26 -11.15 -7.48 -17.92
CA ASP A 26 -10.20 -8.30 -17.16
C ASP A 26 -8.77 -8.04 -17.64
N ILE A 27 -7.81 -8.25 -16.75
CA ILE A 27 -6.39 -8.26 -17.05
C ILE A 27 -5.82 -9.54 -16.45
N GLU A 28 -5.34 -10.44 -17.29
CA GLU A 28 -4.68 -11.68 -16.90
C GLU A 28 -3.26 -11.69 -17.48
N ILE A 29 -2.26 -11.51 -16.64
CA ILE A 29 -0.84 -11.63 -16.98
C ILE A 29 -0.32 -12.89 -16.30
N ILE A 30 0.21 -13.84 -17.06
CA ILE A 30 0.86 -15.04 -16.52
C ILE A 30 2.36 -14.90 -16.71
N ASN A 31 3.10 -15.02 -15.61
CA ASN A 31 4.57 -14.98 -15.58
C ASN A 31 5.15 -13.78 -16.34
N GLY A 32 4.57 -12.60 -16.10
CA GLY A 32 5.07 -11.34 -16.65
C GLY A 32 6.44 -10.96 -16.09
N LYS A 33 7.24 -10.27 -16.90
CA LYS A 33 8.57 -9.79 -16.55
C LYS A 33 8.69 -8.30 -16.84
N HIS A 34 9.53 -7.60 -16.08
CA HIS A 34 9.84 -6.20 -16.33
C HIS A 34 10.95 -6.11 -17.39
N PRO A 35 10.67 -5.62 -18.60
CA PRO A 35 11.61 -5.73 -19.73
C PRO A 35 12.96 -5.05 -19.48
N VAL A 36 12.94 -3.89 -18.83
CA VAL A 36 14.17 -3.13 -18.55
C VAL A 36 14.98 -3.79 -17.44
N ILE A 37 14.34 -4.19 -16.34
CA ILE A 37 15.06 -4.83 -15.24
C ILE A 37 15.62 -6.18 -15.70
N GLU A 38 14.84 -6.98 -16.43
CA GLU A 38 15.30 -8.26 -16.98
C GLU A 38 16.54 -8.09 -17.85
N SER A 39 16.59 -7.03 -18.67
CA SER A 39 17.75 -6.79 -19.57
C SER A 39 19.00 -6.33 -18.84
N GLN A 40 18.88 -5.82 -17.62
CA GLN A 40 20.02 -5.32 -16.82
C GLN A 40 20.53 -6.36 -15.80
N LEU A 41 19.77 -7.42 -15.56
CA LEU A 41 20.20 -8.47 -14.63
C LEU A 41 21.24 -9.37 -15.25
N PRO A 42 22.23 -9.83 -14.48
CA PRO A 42 23.20 -10.81 -14.93
C PRO A 42 22.54 -12.19 -15.15
N ILE A 43 23.13 -13.00 -16.02
CA ILE A 43 22.58 -14.28 -16.46
C ILE A 43 22.38 -15.26 -15.29
N ASP A 44 23.24 -15.21 -14.28
CA ASP A 44 23.17 -16.03 -13.07
C ASP A 44 22.09 -15.61 -12.08
N LYS A 45 21.45 -14.44 -12.29
CA LYS A 45 20.37 -13.92 -11.44
C LYS A 45 19.16 -13.50 -12.28
N PRO A 46 18.41 -14.44 -12.85
CA PRO A 46 17.31 -14.15 -13.74
C PRO A 46 16.19 -13.38 -13.02
N TYR A 47 15.44 -12.61 -13.79
CA TYR A 47 14.23 -11.94 -13.28
C TYR A 47 13.18 -12.96 -12.84
N ILE A 48 12.59 -12.77 -11.66
CA ILE A 48 11.52 -13.63 -11.16
C ILE A 48 10.18 -13.17 -11.74
N PRO A 49 9.55 -13.96 -12.60
CA PRO A 49 8.30 -13.57 -13.26
C PRO A 49 7.13 -13.59 -12.28
N ASN A 50 6.19 -12.67 -12.48
CA ASN A 50 5.02 -12.51 -11.62
C ASN A 50 3.72 -12.51 -12.43
N SER A 51 2.67 -13.14 -11.88
CA SER A 51 1.35 -13.19 -12.46
C SER A 51 0.43 -12.19 -11.79
N ILE A 52 -0.43 -11.53 -12.57
CA ILE A 52 -1.42 -10.54 -12.11
C ILE A 52 -2.76 -10.90 -12.72
N TYR A 53 -3.79 -10.92 -11.90
CA TYR A 53 -5.16 -11.03 -12.36
C TYR A 53 -5.99 -9.92 -11.73
N LEU A 54 -6.69 -9.14 -12.55
CA LEU A 54 -7.59 -8.05 -12.12
C LEU A 54 -8.89 -8.13 -12.87
N ASN A 55 -10.02 -7.97 -12.17
CA ASN A 55 -11.35 -7.90 -12.77
C ASN A 55 -12.28 -6.98 -11.95
N LYS A 56 -13.49 -6.68 -12.48
CA LYS A 56 -14.48 -5.85 -11.79
C LYS A 56 -15.38 -6.62 -10.80
N LYS A 57 -15.26 -7.96 -10.70
CA LYS A 57 -16.19 -8.81 -9.94
C LYS A 57 -15.70 -9.12 -8.54
N ASN A 58 -14.49 -9.64 -8.42
CA ASN A 58 -13.97 -10.16 -7.15
C ASN A 58 -12.51 -9.77 -6.83
N GLN A 59 -11.78 -9.20 -7.79
CA GLN A 59 -10.39 -8.77 -7.61
C GLN A 59 -10.12 -7.47 -8.37
N GLN A 60 -10.77 -6.40 -7.93
CA GLN A 60 -10.67 -5.06 -8.51
C GLN A 60 -9.40 -4.37 -8.06
N ILE A 61 -9.07 -4.51 -6.77
CA ILE A 61 -7.93 -3.88 -6.12
C ILE A 61 -7.05 -4.97 -5.52
N ILE A 62 -5.77 -4.95 -5.84
CA ILE A 62 -4.74 -5.76 -5.20
C ILE A 62 -3.92 -4.87 -4.30
N MET A 63 -4.00 -5.09 -2.99
CA MET A 63 -3.09 -4.52 -2.00
C MET A 63 -1.81 -5.34 -1.96
N ILE A 64 -0.67 -4.72 -2.22
CA ILE A 64 0.63 -5.39 -2.26
C ILE A 64 1.46 -4.93 -1.07
N THR A 65 1.68 -5.81 -0.11
CA THR A 65 2.54 -5.56 1.05
C THR A 65 3.89 -6.26 0.91
N GLY A 66 4.82 -5.91 1.77
CA GLY A 66 6.16 -6.51 1.81
C GLY A 66 7.23 -5.47 2.12
N PRO A 67 8.44 -5.90 2.46
CA PRO A 67 9.52 -5.01 2.84
C PRO A 67 9.99 -4.13 1.68
N ASN A 68 10.72 -3.06 2.02
CA ASN A 68 11.45 -2.30 1.02
C ASN A 68 12.46 -3.21 0.30
N MET A 69 12.79 -2.91 -0.94
CA MET A 69 13.65 -3.72 -1.82
C MET A 69 13.07 -5.08 -2.24
N SER A 70 11.87 -5.46 -1.81
CA SER A 70 11.25 -6.73 -2.23
C SER A 70 10.81 -6.74 -3.70
N GLY A 71 10.63 -5.57 -4.32
CA GLY A 71 10.25 -5.46 -5.74
C GLY A 71 8.79 -5.04 -5.98
N LYS A 72 8.06 -4.54 -4.96
CA LYS A 72 6.68 -4.04 -5.11
C LYS A 72 6.53 -3.08 -6.30
N SER A 73 7.31 -2.02 -6.31
CA SER A 73 7.30 -1.00 -7.39
C SER A 73 7.65 -1.58 -8.77
N ALA A 74 8.53 -2.59 -8.81
CA ALA A 74 8.89 -3.28 -10.05
C ALA A 74 7.68 -4.05 -10.63
N ILE A 75 6.88 -4.69 -9.78
CA ILE A 75 5.66 -5.41 -10.18
C ILE A 75 4.60 -4.43 -10.71
N LEU A 76 4.40 -3.28 -10.07
CA LEU A 76 3.51 -2.24 -10.56
C LEU A 76 3.93 -1.78 -11.97
N ARG A 77 5.18 -1.36 -12.12
CA ARG A 77 5.73 -0.89 -13.39
C ARG A 77 5.70 -1.97 -14.47
N GLN A 78 6.03 -3.22 -14.13
CA GLN A 78 5.91 -4.38 -15.01
C GLN A 78 4.49 -4.46 -15.60
N THR A 79 3.48 -4.39 -14.76
CA THR A 79 2.07 -4.49 -15.17
C THR A 79 1.70 -3.36 -16.14
N ALA A 80 2.07 -2.11 -15.81
CA ALA A 80 1.83 -0.96 -16.69
C ALA A 80 2.50 -1.11 -18.06
N ILE A 81 3.78 -1.49 -18.08
CA ILE A 81 4.55 -1.62 -19.32
C ILE A 81 4.00 -2.75 -20.18
N ILE A 82 3.64 -3.90 -19.60
CA ILE A 82 3.06 -5.02 -20.34
C ILE A 82 1.74 -4.59 -20.99
N CYS A 83 0.84 -3.94 -20.25
CA CYS A 83 -0.42 -3.44 -20.79
C CYS A 83 -0.21 -2.38 -21.87
N LEU A 84 0.73 -1.47 -21.70
CA LEU A 84 1.05 -0.46 -22.68
C LEU A 84 1.60 -1.08 -23.98
N LEU A 85 2.57 -1.99 -23.88
CA LEU A 85 3.15 -2.70 -25.03
C LEU A 85 2.07 -3.43 -25.83
N ALA A 86 1.16 -4.13 -25.14
CA ALA A 86 0.05 -4.83 -25.78
C ALA A 86 -0.83 -3.88 -26.59
N GLN A 87 -1.17 -2.71 -26.05
CA GLN A 87 -2.07 -1.75 -26.68
C GLN A 87 -1.45 -0.99 -27.86
N ILE A 88 -0.13 -0.81 -27.87
CA ILE A 88 0.56 -0.21 -29.02
C ILE A 88 0.86 -1.24 -30.13
N GLY A 89 0.43 -2.50 -29.98
CA GLY A 89 0.58 -3.57 -30.95
C GLY A 89 1.91 -4.32 -30.89
N CYS A 90 2.66 -4.20 -29.80
CA CYS A 90 3.87 -4.96 -29.54
C CYS A 90 3.54 -6.29 -28.83
N PHE A 91 4.33 -7.33 -29.03
CA PHE A 91 4.34 -8.52 -28.20
C PHE A 91 4.88 -8.18 -26.81
N VAL A 92 4.58 -9.00 -25.81
CA VAL A 92 4.78 -8.67 -24.39
C VAL A 92 5.72 -9.66 -23.67
N PRO A 93 6.48 -9.19 -22.70
CA PRO A 93 7.36 -10.01 -21.86
C PRO A 93 6.55 -10.78 -20.80
N ALA A 94 5.78 -11.76 -21.24
CA ALA A 94 4.97 -12.64 -20.38
C ALA A 94 4.90 -14.03 -21.00
N GLU A 95 4.45 -15.01 -20.25
CA GLU A 95 4.11 -16.32 -20.79
C GLU A 95 2.73 -16.29 -21.52
N LYS A 96 1.79 -15.50 -20.95
CA LYS A 96 0.49 -15.23 -21.53
C LYS A 96 -0.01 -13.87 -21.09
N LEU A 97 -0.66 -13.15 -21.99
CA LEU A 97 -1.46 -11.97 -21.66
C LEU A 97 -2.83 -12.10 -22.34
N LYS A 98 -3.88 -11.99 -21.52
CA LYS A 98 -5.24 -11.76 -21.98
C LYS A 98 -5.80 -10.55 -21.27
N MET A 99 -6.27 -9.53 -22.00
CA MET A 99 -6.76 -8.30 -21.38
C MET A 99 -7.81 -7.62 -22.23
N GLY A 100 -8.72 -6.92 -21.53
CA GLY A 100 -9.57 -5.93 -22.16
C GLY A 100 -8.82 -4.64 -22.48
N ILE A 101 -9.41 -3.81 -23.32
CA ILE A 101 -8.88 -2.49 -23.66
C ILE A 101 -8.78 -1.63 -22.39
N ILE A 102 -7.65 -0.93 -22.23
CA ILE A 102 -7.40 0.06 -21.18
C ILE A 102 -7.33 1.43 -21.87
N ASP A 103 -8.13 2.40 -21.41
CA ASP A 103 -8.14 3.75 -21.96
C ASP A 103 -7.19 4.71 -21.24
N LYS A 104 -6.89 4.43 -19.96
CA LYS A 104 -6.00 5.24 -19.15
C LYS A 104 -5.14 4.37 -18.24
N ILE A 105 -3.85 4.65 -18.21
CA ILE A 105 -2.91 4.07 -17.24
C ILE A 105 -2.44 5.21 -16.35
N PHE A 106 -2.85 5.20 -15.09
CA PHE A 106 -2.40 6.16 -14.10
C PHE A 106 -1.33 5.54 -13.23
N THR A 107 -0.26 6.27 -13.01
CA THR A 107 0.84 5.83 -12.16
C THR A 107 1.17 6.91 -11.15
N ARG A 108 1.19 6.55 -9.88
CA ARG A 108 1.82 7.33 -8.82
C ARG A 108 2.88 6.42 -8.19
N VAL A 109 4.08 6.42 -8.78
CA VAL A 109 5.18 5.52 -8.43
C VAL A 109 6.47 6.31 -8.28
N GLY A 110 6.98 6.37 -7.05
CA GLY A 110 8.20 7.09 -6.70
C GLY A 110 7.95 8.58 -6.40
N ALA A 111 8.84 9.18 -5.60
CA ALA A 111 8.87 10.61 -5.37
C ALA A 111 9.76 11.25 -6.44
N SER A 112 9.23 12.15 -7.24
CA SER A 112 10.04 13.11 -7.99
C SER A 112 10.25 14.33 -7.10
N ASP A 113 11.44 14.47 -6.54
CA ASP A 113 11.82 15.67 -5.81
C ASP A 113 11.94 16.84 -6.80
N ASN A 114 10.85 17.52 -7.05
CA ASN A 114 10.88 18.75 -7.85
C ASN A 114 11.17 19.95 -6.94
N ILE A 115 12.36 19.95 -6.36
CA ILE A 115 12.87 20.98 -5.41
C ILE A 115 12.84 22.38 -6.05
N SER A 116 12.84 22.47 -7.38
CA SER A 116 12.90 23.73 -8.11
C SER A 116 11.66 24.62 -7.99
N MET A 117 10.52 24.07 -7.58
CA MET A 117 9.26 24.83 -7.43
C MET A 117 8.87 25.11 -5.97
N GLY A 118 9.66 24.67 -4.98
CA GLY A 118 9.38 24.90 -3.56
C GLY A 118 8.16 24.17 -3.00
N GLU A 119 7.57 23.24 -3.77
CA GLU A 119 6.45 22.44 -3.32
C GLU A 119 6.94 21.28 -2.44
N SER A 120 6.19 20.98 -1.38
CA SER A 120 6.39 19.78 -0.58
C SER A 120 6.17 18.53 -1.44
N THR A 121 7.06 17.53 -1.33
CA THR A 121 6.90 16.21 -1.99
C THR A 121 5.54 15.58 -1.70
N PHE A 122 4.99 15.81 -0.52
CA PHE A 122 3.65 15.37 -0.14
C PHE A 122 2.54 16.12 -0.91
N MET A 123 2.71 17.43 -1.15
CA MET A 123 1.73 18.19 -1.94
C MET A 123 1.71 17.73 -3.40
N VAL A 124 2.87 17.47 -3.99
CA VAL A 124 2.97 16.89 -5.34
C VAL A 124 2.26 15.53 -5.39
N GLU A 125 2.48 14.67 -4.39
CA GLU A 125 1.80 13.39 -4.27
C GLU A 125 0.29 13.54 -4.21
N MET A 126 -0.22 14.49 -3.43
CA MET A 126 -1.67 14.73 -3.31
C MET A 126 -2.26 15.31 -4.61
N ASN A 127 -1.56 16.21 -5.29
CA ASN A 127 -1.98 16.77 -6.57
C ASN A 127 -2.07 15.68 -7.65
N GLU A 128 -1.06 14.81 -7.76
CA GLU A 128 -1.08 13.67 -8.70
C GLU A 128 -2.21 12.68 -8.37
N THR A 129 -2.40 12.38 -7.09
CA THR A 129 -3.48 11.50 -6.63
C THR A 129 -4.86 12.11 -6.92
N ALA A 130 -5.04 13.40 -6.66
CA ALA A 130 -6.28 14.11 -6.98
C ALA A 130 -6.57 14.10 -8.49
N LEU A 131 -5.55 14.32 -9.32
CA LEU A 131 -5.68 14.22 -10.77
C LEU A 131 -6.14 12.82 -11.20
N ILE A 132 -5.58 11.76 -10.62
CA ILE A 132 -6.01 10.38 -10.89
C ILE A 132 -7.48 10.21 -10.52
N LEU A 133 -7.86 10.55 -9.28
CA LEU A 133 -9.21 10.31 -8.76
C LEU A 133 -10.28 11.08 -9.53
N ASN A 134 -9.97 12.28 -10.03
CA ASN A 134 -10.89 13.10 -10.82
C ASN A 134 -11.01 12.65 -12.30
N ASN A 135 -10.14 11.75 -12.78
CA ASN A 135 -10.12 11.34 -14.19
C ASN A 135 -10.36 9.84 -14.40
N ILE A 136 -10.90 9.15 -13.42
CA ILE A 136 -11.19 7.72 -13.48
C ILE A 136 -12.21 7.40 -14.58
N SER A 137 -11.96 6.32 -15.31
CA SER A 137 -12.89 5.70 -16.25
C SER A 137 -13.12 4.22 -15.92
N GLU A 138 -14.06 3.60 -16.60
CA GLU A 138 -14.35 2.17 -16.44
C GLU A 138 -13.21 1.25 -16.88
N ARG A 139 -12.32 1.76 -17.74
CA ARG A 139 -11.21 1.03 -18.33
C ARG A 139 -9.86 1.48 -17.79
N SER A 140 -9.85 2.31 -16.74
CA SER A 140 -8.62 2.76 -16.10
C SER A 140 -7.88 1.62 -15.38
N LEU A 141 -6.56 1.62 -15.52
CA LEU A 141 -5.61 0.90 -14.69
C LEU A 141 -4.86 1.91 -13.82
N ILE A 142 -4.93 1.74 -12.51
CA ILE A 142 -4.34 2.64 -11.52
C ILE A 142 -3.25 1.92 -10.75
N LEU A 143 -2.08 2.55 -10.63
CA LEU A 143 -0.90 2.02 -9.97
C LEU A 143 -0.44 3.02 -8.91
N LEU A 144 -0.65 2.68 -7.64
CA LEU A 144 -0.31 3.52 -6.49
C LEU A 144 0.83 2.86 -5.70
N ASP A 145 1.88 3.62 -5.43
CA ASP A 145 3.05 3.12 -4.71
C ASP A 145 3.34 4.03 -3.49
N GLU A 146 3.15 3.46 -2.31
CA GLU A 146 3.47 4.08 -1.02
C GLU A 146 2.79 5.45 -0.77
N ILE A 147 1.52 5.58 -1.12
CA ILE A 147 0.73 6.80 -0.86
C ILE A 147 0.66 7.09 0.64
N GLY A 148 0.82 8.37 1.00
CA GLY A 148 0.76 8.85 2.39
C GLY A 148 2.09 8.81 3.13
N ARG A 149 3.21 8.47 2.47
CA ARG A 149 4.52 8.38 3.12
C ARG A 149 5.11 9.74 3.50
N GLY A 150 4.69 10.81 2.85
CA GLY A 150 5.22 12.16 3.04
C GLY A 150 4.63 12.93 4.23
N THR A 151 3.77 12.32 5.05
CA THR A 151 3.10 12.95 6.20
C THR A 151 3.20 12.08 7.46
N SER A 152 2.46 12.42 8.53
CA SER A 152 2.40 11.60 9.73
C SER A 152 1.82 10.21 9.43
N THR A 153 2.21 9.21 10.21
CA THR A 153 1.78 7.82 9.97
C THR A 153 0.26 7.69 9.96
N TYR A 154 -0.44 8.31 10.90
CA TYR A 154 -1.90 8.22 10.99
C TYR A 154 -2.60 8.95 9.84
N ASP A 155 -2.14 10.14 9.45
CA ASP A 155 -2.67 10.85 8.29
C ASP A 155 -2.45 10.02 7.02
N GLY A 156 -1.25 9.47 6.84
CA GLY A 156 -0.91 8.63 5.70
C GLY A 156 -1.80 7.40 5.58
N ILE A 157 -2.01 6.66 6.69
CA ILE A 157 -2.93 5.51 6.73
C ILE A 157 -4.35 5.95 6.39
N SER A 158 -4.84 7.04 7.00
CA SER A 158 -6.20 7.54 6.80
C SER A 158 -6.46 7.91 5.34
N ILE A 159 -5.52 8.61 4.71
CA ILE A 159 -5.60 8.99 3.30
C ILE A 159 -5.56 7.74 2.39
N ALA A 160 -4.63 6.82 2.63
CA ALA A 160 -4.50 5.60 1.84
C ALA A 160 -5.75 4.71 1.95
N TRP A 161 -6.34 4.62 3.14
CA TRP A 161 -7.61 3.92 3.37
C TRP A 161 -8.75 4.58 2.59
N ALA A 162 -8.96 5.89 2.77
CA ALA A 162 -10.03 6.63 2.10
C ALA A 162 -9.93 6.55 0.57
N ILE A 163 -8.72 6.63 0.00
CA ILE A 163 -8.49 6.46 -1.45
C ILE A 163 -8.89 5.05 -1.89
N SER A 164 -8.49 4.02 -1.15
CA SER A 164 -8.78 2.64 -1.50
C SER A 164 -10.28 2.33 -1.44
N GLU A 165 -10.96 2.84 -0.42
CA GLU A 165 -12.42 2.76 -0.28
C GLU A 165 -13.13 3.49 -1.41
N TYR A 166 -12.72 4.73 -1.71
CA TYR A 166 -13.28 5.51 -2.83
C TYR A 166 -13.15 4.77 -4.16
N LEU A 167 -11.98 4.22 -4.47
CA LEU A 167 -11.74 3.43 -5.68
C LEU A 167 -12.61 2.17 -5.72
N HIS A 168 -12.77 1.48 -4.58
CA HIS A 168 -13.62 0.29 -4.49
C HIS A 168 -15.09 0.61 -4.71
N GLN A 169 -15.61 1.71 -4.11
CA GLN A 169 -17.01 2.11 -4.19
C GLN A 169 -17.34 2.84 -5.49
N HIS A 170 -16.33 3.34 -6.20
CA HIS A 170 -16.53 4.11 -7.42
C HIS A 170 -17.30 3.31 -8.48
N HIS A 171 -18.31 3.92 -9.11
CA HIS A 171 -19.19 3.26 -10.10
C HIS A 171 -18.42 2.64 -11.27
N SER A 172 -17.32 3.25 -11.70
CA SER A 172 -16.46 2.76 -12.78
C SER A 172 -15.64 1.52 -12.41
N LYS A 173 -15.46 1.23 -11.12
CA LYS A 173 -14.67 0.10 -10.60
C LYS A 173 -13.30 -0.03 -11.29
N PRO A 174 -12.44 1.00 -11.22
CA PRO A 174 -11.13 0.98 -11.88
C PRO A 174 -10.27 -0.14 -11.30
N LYS A 175 -9.49 -0.80 -12.16
CA LYS A 175 -8.54 -1.84 -11.73
C LYS A 175 -7.34 -1.18 -11.08
N THR A 176 -6.96 -1.63 -9.89
CA THR A 176 -5.93 -0.96 -9.09
C THR A 176 -4.92 -1.94 -8.52
N LEU A 177 -3.64 -1.61 -8.64
CA LEU A 177 -2.55 -2.18 -7.84
C LEU A 177 -2.08 -1.11 -6.86
N PHE A 178 -2.13 -1.43 -5.58
CA PHE A 178 -1.74 -0.51 -4.51
C PHE A 178 -0.62 -1.15 -3.68
N ALA A 179 0.61 -0.72 -3.87
CA ALA A 179 1.72 -1.11 -3.03
C ALA A 179 1.81 -0.21 -1.81
N THR A 180 1.93 -0.81 -0.64
CA THR A 180 1.98 -0.08 0.63
C THR A 180 2.87 -0.77 1.65
N HIS A 181 3.35 0.00 2.62
CA HIS A 181 4.00 -0.48 3.83
C HIS A 181 3.08 -0.44 5.06
N TYR A 182 1.86 0.11 4.91
CA TYR A 182 0.86 0.15 5.96
C TYR A 182 0.17 -1.21 6.11
N HIS A 183 0.46 -1.91 7.20
CA HIS A 183 -0.12 -3.23 7.48
C HIS A 183 -1.62 -3.13 7.83
N GLU A 184 -2.06 -1.99 8.30
CA GLU A 184 -3.45 -1.66 8.62
C GLU A 184 -4.37 -1.84 7.42
N LEU A 185 -3.91 -1.52 6.22
CA LEU A 185 -4.69 -1.68 4.99
C LEU A 185 -4.99 -3.15 4.66
N ASN A 186 -4.29 -4.10 5.28
CA ASN A 186 -4.58 -5.53 5.10
C ASN A 186 -5.98 -5.91 5.59
N GLN A 187 -6.54 -5.16 6.53
CA GLN A 187 -7.88 -5.41 7.07
C GLN A 187 -9.00 -5.04 6.08
N MET A 188 -8.70 -4.23 5.07
CA MET A 188 -9.69 -3.85 4.05
C MET A 188 -10.29 -5.04 3.30
N LYS A 189 -9.58 -6.17 3.16
CA LYS A 189 -10.10 -7.39 2.53
C LYS A 189 -11.33 -7.95 3.24
N ASP A 190 -11.47 -7.70 4.55
CA ASP A 190 -12.54 -8.24 5.38
C ASP A 190 -13.83 -7.41 5.22
N SER A 191 -13.69 -6.12 4.92
CA SER A 191 -14.80 -5.17 4.72
C SER A 191 -15.16 -4.96 3.23
N PHE A 192 -14.24 -5.22 2.30
CA PHE A 192 -14.39 -4.91 0.89
C PHE A 192 -14.11 -6.13 0.00
N GLU A 193 -15.17 -6.78 -0.49
CA GLU A 193 -15.11 -8.07 -1.22
C GLU A 193 -14.16 -8.08 -2.41
N ARG A 194 -14.00 -6.95 -3.14
CA ARG A 194 -13.18 -6.85 -4.34
C ARG A 194 -11.75 -6.38 -4.07
N ILE A 195 -11.36 -6.22 -2.81
CA ILE A 195 -9.98 -5.97 -2.37
C ILE A 195 -9.33 -7.30 -2.01
N LYS A 196 -8.16 -7.58 -2.57
CA LYS A 196 -7.38 -8.79 -2.27
C LYS A 196 -5.97 -8.41 -1.84
N ASN A 197 -5.50 -9.09 -0.80
CA ASN A 197 -4.16 -8.89 -0.29
C ASN A 197 -3.17 -9.87 -0.94
N PHE A 198 -2.06 -9.31 -1.35
CA PHE A 198 -0.89 -10.04 -1.81
C PHE A 198 0.34 -9.52 -1.11
N ASN A 199 1.35 -10.36 -1.00
CA ASN A 199 2.65 -9.94 -0.50
C ASN A 199 3.77 -10.41 -1.43
N VAL A 200 4.88 -9.70 -1.39
CA VAL A 200 6.08 -10.13 -2.10
C VAL A 200 6.90 -11.00 -1.16
N SER A 201 7.00 -12.29 -1.54
CA SER A 201 7.57 -13.33 -0.68
C SER A 201 9.05 -13.12 -0.38
N ILE A 202 9.40 -13.47 0.86
CA ILE A 202 10.75 -13.51 1.37
C ILE A 202 10.98 -14.87 2.03
N LYS A 203 12.23 -15.29 2.12
CA LYS A 203 12.66 -16.46 2.90
C LYS A 203 13.70 -16.03 3.91
N GLU A 204 13.50 -16.42 5.16
CA GLU A 204 14.51 -16.25 6.18
C GLU A 204 15.31 -17.55 6.26
N GLU A 205 16.62 -17.47 6.07
CA GLU A 205 17.53 -18.59 6.13
C GLU A 205 18.85 -18.15 6.78
N ASN A 206 19.29 -18.88 7.83
CA ASN A 206 20.51 -18.58 8.57
C ASN A 206 20.63 -17.12 9.06
N ASN A 207 19.54 -16.55 9.56
CA ASN A 207 19.47 -15.14 10.02
C ASN A 207 19.77 -14.10 8.91
N GLN A 208 19.56 -14.51 7.65
CA GLN A 208 19.61 -13.66 6.45
C GLN A 208 18.26 -13.68 5.75
N ILE A 209 17.86 -12.54 5.21
CA ILE A 209 16.63 -12.42 4.41
C ILE A 209 16.98 -12.59 2.95
N LEU A 210 16.34 -13.57 2.32
CA LEU A 210 16.37 -13.77 0.88
C LEU A 210 15.08 -13.21 0.26
N PHE A 211 15.20 -12.18 -0.54
CA PHE A 211 14.07 -11.64 -1.30
C PHE A 211 13.75 -12.56 -2.47
N LEU A 212 12.68 -13.33 -2.37
CA LEU A 212 12.23 -14.23 -3.44
C LEU A 212 11.57 -13.48 -4.59
N ARG A 213 11.16 -12.23 -4.39
CA ARG A 213 10.55 -11.35 -5.40
C ARG A 213 9.33 -11.95 -6.09
N LYS A 214 8.67 -12.93 -5.47
CA LYS A 214 7.48 -13.58 -5.98
C LYS A 214 6.25 -13.03 -5.28
N LEU A 215 5.27 -12.56 -6.06
CA LEU A 215 3.97 -12.12 -5.57
C LEU A 215 3.13 -13.34 -5.23
N ILE A 216 2.66 -13.42 -4.00
CA ILE A 216 1.82 -14.51 -3.50
C ILE A 216 0.58 -13.95 -2.80
N PRO A 217 -0.57 -14.66 -2.83
CA PRO A 217 -1.75 -14.28 -2.05
C PRO A 217 -1.47 -14.25 -0.55
N GLY A 218 -2.11 -13.32 0.15
CA GLY A 218 -1.99 -13.15 1.59
C GLY A 218 -1.32 -11.83 1.96
N SER A 219 -1.31 -11.51 3.26
CA SER A 219 -0.69 -10.31 3.83
C SER A 219 0.68 -10.65 4.44
N SER A 220 1.58 -9.68 4.48
CA SER A 220 2.80 -9.75 5.30
C SER A 220 2.53 -8.99 6.61
N GLU A 221 2.79 -9.64 7.74
CA GLU A 221 2.60 -9.05 9.08
C GLU A 221 3.91 -8.50 9.67
N HIS A 222 5.05 -8.85 9.08
CA HIS A 222 6.35 -8.47 9.59
C HIS A 222 6.98 -7.33 8.78
N SER A 223 7.53 -6.35 9.49
CA SER A 223 8.39 -5.33 8.91
C SER A 223 9.86 -5.80 8.99
N PHE A 224 10.60 -5.62 7.90
CA PHE A 224 11.99 -6.06 7.80
C PHE A 224 12.97 -4.89 7.74
N GLY A 225 12.56 -3.69 8.19
CA GLY A 225 13.37 -2.48 8.13
C GLY A 225 14.72 -2.61 8.81
N ILE A 226 14.77 -3.20 10.01
CA ILE A 226 16.02 -3.40 10.76
C ILE A 226 16.95 -4.40 10.04
N HIS A 227 16.40 -5.42 9.37
CA HIS A 227 17.18 -6.35 8.57
C HIS A 227 17.80 -5.66 7.34
N VAL A 228 17.06 -4.79 6.67
CA VAL A 228 17.59 -3.98 5.56
C VAL A 228 18.70 -3.06 6.06
N ALA A 229 18.53 -2.43 7.23
CA ALA A 229 19.56 -1.60 7.87
C ALA A 229 20.84 -2.43 8.17
N LYS A 230 20.69 -3.68 8.64
CA LYS A 230 21.80 -4.62 8.84
C LYS A 230 22.54 -4.92 7.52
N MET A 231 21.80 -5.18 6.45
CA MET A 231 22.37 -5.43 5.12
C MET A 231 23.11 -4.20 4.56
N ALA A 232 22.66 -2.99 4.90
CA ALA A 232 23.31 -1.73 4.56
C ALA A 232 24.60 -1.45 5.37
N GLY A 233 24.96 -2.35 6.33
CA GLY A 233 26.17 -2.19 7.13
C GLY A 233 26.03 -1.27 8.34
N MET A 234 24.81 -1.04 8.84
CA MET A 234 24.60 -0.21 10.04
C MET A 234 25.31 -0.80 11.28
N PRO A 235 25.91 0.02 12.17
CA PRO A 235 26.61 -0.45 13.36
C PRO A 235 25.73 -1.34 14.24
N LYS A 236 26.32 -2.40 14.82
CA LYS A 236 25.60 -3.39 15.64
C LYS A 236 24.85 -2.77 16.83
N ASP A 237 25.45 -1.77 17.48
CA ASP A 237 24.85 -1.11 18.65
C ASP A 237 23.58 -0.35 18.29
N VAL A 238 23.53 0.25 17.09
CA VAL A 238 22.33 0.91 16.56
C VAL A 238 21.25 -0.13 16.28
N LEU A 239 21.61 -1.25 15.64
CA LEU A 239 20.68 -2.35 15.33
C LEU A 239 20.08 -2.98 16.59
N ASN A 240 20.90 -3.18 17.64
CA ASN A 240 20.44 -3.72 18.93
C ASN A 240 19.41 -2.78 19.58
N LYS A 241 19.73 -1.48 19.68
CA LYS A 241 18.81 -0.48 20.23
C LYS A 241 17.51 -0.39 19.40
N ALA A 242 17.59 -0.46 18.07
CA ALA A 242 16.42 -0.45 17.20
C ALA A 242 15.52 -1.68 17.43
N ASN A 243 16.11 -2.88 17.60
CA ASN A 243 15.35 -4.09 17.94
C ASN A 243 14.67 -3.99 19.31
N ASP A 244 15.35 -3.45 20.32
CA ASP A 244 14.79 -3.28 21.66
C ASP A 244 13.59 -2.30 21.63
N MET A 245 13.73 -1.20 20.90
CA MET A 245 12.64 -0.23 20.73
C MET A 245 11.47 -0.82 19.95
N LEU A 246 11.73 -1.59 18.87
CA LEU A 246 10.67 -2.25 18.10
C LEU A 246 9.85 -3.19 18.99
N ARG A 247 10.51 -4.02 19.81
CA ARG A 247 9.83 -4.91 20.76
C ARG A 247 8.94 -4.15 21.75
N GLN A 248 9.41 -3.01 22.27
CA GLN A 248 8.62 -2.17 23.20
C GLN A 248 7.38 -1.60 22.50
N LEU A 249 7.52 -1.12 21.26
CA LEU A 249 6.40 -0.58 20.48
C LEU A 249 5.36 -1.66 20.12
N GLU A 250 5.82 -2.85 19.73
CA GLU A 250 4.94 -3.99 19.43
C GLU A 250 4.19 -4.49 20.69
N GLN A 251 4.85 -4.55 21.85
CA GLN A 251 4.21 -4.91 23.12
C GLN A 251 3.16 -3.88 23.55
N SER A 252 3.46 -2.59 23.42
CA SER A 252 2.50 -1.52 23.75
C SER A 252 1.28 -1.52 22.82
N ARG A 253 1.44 -1.94 21.57
CA ARG A 253 0.33 -2.13 20.62
C ARG A 253 -0.53 -3.32 21.01
N SER A 254 0.07 -4.48 21.25
CA SER A 254 -0.65 -5.70 21.67
C SER A 254 -1.44 -5.53 22.98
N SER A 255 -0.90 -4.76 23.93
CA SER A 255 -1.57 -4.47 25.19
C SER A 255 -2.81 -3.57 25.01
N LYS A 256 -2.79 -2.65 24.04
CA LYS A 256 -3.95 -1.83 23.69
C LYS A 256 -5.02 -2.63 22.94
N GLU A 257 -4.65 -3.53 22.04
CA GLU A 257 -5.59 -4.41 21.33
C GLU A 257 -6.32 -5.39 22.25
N LEU A 258 -5.69 -5.84 23.34
CA LEU A 258 -6.33 -6.72 24.34
C LEU A 258 -7.39 -6.03 25.21
N ILE A 259 -7.29 -4.72 25.39
CA ILE A 259 -8.25 -3.94 26.18
C ILE A 259 -9.51 -3.56 25.36
N VAL A 260 -9.39 -3.53 24.03
CA VAL A 260 -10.43 -3.02 23.11
C VAL A 260 -11.39 -4.12 22.63
N ASN A 261 -11.05 -5.40 22.77
CA ASN A 261 -11.88 -6.53 22.29
C ASN A 261 -13.23 -6.74 23.01
N GLU A 262 -13.61 -5.89 23.97
CA GLU A 262 -14.92 -5.98 24.66
C GLU A 262 -16.00 -5.00 24.17
N ILE A 263 -15.70 -4.08 23.23
CA ILE A 263 -16.69 -3.08 22.78
C ILE A 263 -16.66 -2.93 21.24
N SER A 264 -17.65 -3.51 20.57
CA SER A 264 -18.14 -3.29 19.16
C SER A 264 -17.15 -3.02 18.02
N PRO A 265 -17.22 -3.75 16.87
CA PRO A 265 -16.19 -3.76 15.83
C PRO A 265 -16.19 -2.57 14.86
N GLN A 266 -16.94 -1.50 15.08
CA GLN A 266 -17.16 -0.48 14.04
C GLN A 266 -16.53 0.90 14.32
N LEU A 267 -15.82 1.11 15.45
CA LEU A 267 -15.27 2.42 15.84
C LEU A 267 -13.79 2.41 16.29
N GLU A 268 -13.06 1.32 16.12
CA GLU A 268 -11.74 1.13 16.76
C GLU A 268 -10.55 1.75 16.03
N PHE A 269 -10.72 2.29 14.84
CA PHE A 269 -9.60 2.82 14.05
C PHE A 269 -9.21 4.28 14.36
N PHE A 270 -10.03 5.02 15.11
CA PHE A 270 -9.83 6.45 15.36
C PHE A 270 -9.86 6.85 16.84
N ASN A 271 -9.34 6.02 17.74
CA ASN A 271 -8.99 6.51 19.05
C ASN A 271 -7.67 7.33 18.96
N ILE A 272 -7.76 8.52 18.41
CA ILE A 272 -6.90 9.62 18.83
C ILE A 272 -7.28 9.85 20.26
N SER A 273 -6.51 9.32 21.22
CA SER A 273 -6.67 9.71 22.62
C SER A 273 -6.27 11.17 22.72
N ASP A 274 -7.25 12.05 22.63
CA ASP A 274 -7.09 13.44 23.00
C ASP A 274 -6.65 13.43 24.48
N PRO A 275 -5.46 13.91 24.82
CA PRO A 275 -4.97 13.91 26.21
C PRO A 275 -5.95 14.57 27.17
N ILE A 276 -6.74 15.53 26.69
CA ILE A 276 -7.79 16.23 27.43
C ILE A 276 -8.96 15.27 27.76
N LEU A 277 -9.34 14.40 26.81
CA LEU A 277 -10.40 13.40 27.02
C LEU A 277 -9.98 12.29 28.00
N GLU A 278 -8.72 11.84 27.98
CA GLU A 278 -8.19 10.89 28.95
C GLU A 278 -8.11 11.51 30.37
N GLU A 279 -7.69 12.76 30.47
CA GLU A 279 -7.67 13.48 31.76
C GLU A 279 -9.08 13.67 32.32
N LEU A 280 -10.05 14.05 31.49
CA LEU A 280 -11.47 14.19 31.85
C LEU A 280 -12.09 12.85 32.29
N LYS A 281 -11.77 11.76 31.61
CA LYS A 281 -12.21 10.43 31.97
C LYS A 281 -11.67 10.01 33.34
N ASN A 282 -10.38 10.20 33.58
CA ASN A 282 -9.76 9.92 34.87
C ASN A 282 -10.32 10.80 35.99
N ASP A 283 -10.57 12.08 35.74
CA ASP A 283 -11.20 12.98 36.69
C ASP A 283 -12.63 12.54 37.07
N LEU A 284 -13.40 12.07 36.08
CA LEU A 284 -14.75 11.56 36.29
C LEU A 284 -14.78 10.19 37.01
N GLU A 285 -13.87 9.27 36.65
CA GLU A 285 -13.79 7.95 37.32
C GLU A 285 -13.36 8.04 38.79
N ASN A 286 -12.54 9.02 39.13
CA ASN A 286 -12.06 9.25 40.50
C ASN A 286 -13.03 10.12 41.34
N LEU A 287 -14.18 10.52 40.78
CA LEU A 287 -15.14 11.41 41.48
C LEU A 287 -16.09 10.58 42.35
N ASN A 288 -15.94 10.69 43.67
CA ASN A 288 -16.87 10.04 44.59
C ASN A 288 -18.14 10.88 44.78
N LEU A 289 -19.20 10.53 44.06
CA LEU A 289 -20.46 11.27 44.04
C LEU A 289 -21.19 11.28 45.42
N ASP A 290 -20.98 10.27 46.24
CA ASP A 290 -21.67 10.12 47.54
C ASP A 290 -21.09 11.06 48.62
N GLU A 291 -19.90 11.64 48.39
CA GLU A 291 -19.24 12.56 49.35
C GLU A 291 -19.39 14.03 48.96
N LEU A 292 -19.96 14.34 47.76
CA LEU A 292 -20.06 15.70 47.25
C LEU A 292 -21.38 16.38 47.68
N THR A 293 -21.25 17.60 48.20
CA THR A 293 -22.40 18.48 48.35
C THR A 293 -22.88 19.00 46.98
N PRO A 294 -24.15 19.42 46.83
CA PRO A 294 -24.67 19.96 45.55
C PRO A 294 -23.86 21.14 45.00
N ILE A 295 -23.30 21.98 45.88
CA ILE A 295 -22.49 23.12 45.47
C ILE A 295 -21.14 22.66 44.94
N GLU A 296 -20.49 21.72 45.62
CA GLU A 296 -19.19 21.14 45.16
C GLU A 296 -19.34 20.38 43.85
N ALA A 297 -20.44 19.65 43.66
CA ALA A 297 -20.74 18.98 42.39
C ALA A 297 -20.85 19.98 41.21
N LEU A 298 -21.50 21.13 41.46
CA LEU A 298 -21.67 22.19 40.45
C LEU A 298 -20.35 22.88 40.11
N LEU A 299 -19.50 23.09 41.11
CA LEU A 299 -18.15 23.65 40.91
C LEU A 299 -17.27 22.67 40.12
N LYS A 300 -17.34 21.37 40.42
CA LYS A 300 -16.57 20.34 39.72
C LYS A 300 -17.01 20.18 38.27
N LEU A 301 -18.33 20.22 38.00
CA LEU A 301 -18.89 20.23 36.65
C LEU A 301 -18.41 21.47 35.83
N ASN A 302 -18.34 22.65 36.45
CA ASN A 302 -17.83 23.85 35.79
C ASN A 302 -16.33 23.73 35.49
N GLU A 303 -15.55 23.09 36.37
CA GLU A 303 -14.12 22.84 36.15
C GLU A 303 -13.92 21.91 34.95
N LEU A 304 -14.63 20.78 34.88
CA LEU A 304 -14.60 19.83 33.77
C LEU A 304 -15.03 20.48 32.45
N LYS A 305 -16.08 21.32 32.48
CA LYS A 305 -16.55 22.07 31.31
C LYS A 305 -15.52 23.07 30.78
N ARG A 306 -14.74 23.71 31.67
CA ARG A 306 -13.65 24.62 31.26
C ARG A 306 -12.50 23.87 30.59
N LYS A 307 -12.18 22.64 31.03
CA LYS A 307 -11.16 21.79 30.39
C LYS A 307 -11.50 21.39 28.96
N ILE A 308 -12.80 21.28 28.62
CA ILE A 308 -13.27 20.96 27.25
C ILE A 308 -13.18 22.17 26.31
N ASN A 309 -13.26 23.38 26.84
CA ASN A 309 -13.34 24.61 26.06
C ASN A 309 -11.99 25.37 25.91
N ASN A 310 -10.91 24.83 26.48
CA ASN A 310 -9.53 25.29 26.26
C ASN A 310 -8.77 24.31 25.37
#